data_89d6fe62e8fb5af5acfe72cafde6084f
#
_entry.id   89d6fe62e8fb5af5acfe72cafde6084f
#
_cell.length_a   1.000
_cell.length_b   1.000
_cell.length_c   1.000
_cell.angle_alpha   90.00
_cell.angle_beta   90.00
_cell.angle_gamma   90.00
#
_symmetry.space_group_name_H-M   'P 1'
#
loop_
_entity.id
_entity.type
_entity.pdbx_description
1 polymer ?
#
loop_
_entity_poly.entity_id
_entity_poly.type
_entity_poly.pdbx_seq_one_letter_code
_entity_poly.pdbx_strand_id
1 'polypeptide(L)'
;MAFRYLRAKRQEGFISVVAWFSLLGIMLGVATLIIVMSVMNGFRAELLGRILGLNGHLEISAPRGNLGNYDEIAKKIKTLPGVRTALPVVEGQLLLSANKVSIGGIARGMRAEDIRAKTLLFDGIRAGSLDGFDTGTGVMIGSRMARRFHLRVGDKLTFIAPRGTTTAFGTMPRMKAYHV
;
A
#
# COMPACT_ATOMS: atom_id res chain seq x y z
N MET A 1 52.71 4.05 -7.04
CA MET A 1 53.63 3.84 -8.18
C MET A 1 52.94 3.89 -9.56
N ALA A 2 51.71 3.54 -9.69
CA ALA A 2 50.96 3.54 -10.99
C ALA A 2 50.81 4.90 -11.68
N PHE A 3 50.60 5.98 -10.92
CA PHE A 3 50.50 7.35 -11.47
C PHE A 3 51.75 7.89 -12.17
N ARG A 4 52.91 7.31 -11.89
CA ARG A 4 54.20 7.74 -12.47
C ARG A 4 54.39 7.17 -13.89
N TYR A 5 53.74 6.06 -14.23
CA TYR A 5 53.78 5.47 -15.59
C TYR A 5 52.82 6.15 -16.57
N LEU A 6 51.77 6.79 -16.10
CA LEU A 6 50.83 7.55 -16.94
C LEU A 6 51.41 8.89 -17.44
N ARG A 7 52.60 9.32 -16.95
CA ARG A 7 53.25 10.57 -17.31
C ARG A 7 54.52 10.34 -18.13
N ALA A 8 54.51 9.30 -19.00
CA ALA A 8 55.63 8.97 -19.88
C ALA A 8 55.70 9.89 -21.07
N LYS A 9 56.90 10.26 -21.38
CA LYS A 9 57.50 11.09 -22.40
C LYS A 9 56.70 11.42 -23.68
N ARG A 10 56.92 12.62 -24.17
CA ARG A 10 56.39 13.43 -25.27
C ARG A 10 56.17 12.75 -26.64
N GLN A 11 56.47 11.47 -26.82
CA GLN A 11 56.29 10.73 -28.09
C GLN A 11 55.08 9.73 -28.09
N GLU A 12 54.43 9.52 -26.96
CA GLU A 12 53.29 8.58 -26.85
C GLU A 12 51.95 9.26 -26.55
N GLY A 13 51.76 10.51 -27.00
CA GLY A 13 50.55 11.25 -26.70
C GLY A 13 49.27 10.55 -27.15
N PHE A 14 49.32 9.80 -28.26
CA PHE A 14 48.18 9.06 -28.80
C PHE A 14 47.77 7.89 -27.87
N ILE A 15 48.72 7.13 -27.38
CA ILE A 15 48.48 6.00 -26.47
C ILE A 15 47.88 6.50 -25.14
N SER A 16 48.37 7.63 -24.62
CA SER A 16 47.83 8.25 -23.41
C SER A 16 46.39 8.71 -23.59
N VAL A 17 46.01 9.25 -24.74
CA VAL A 17 44.63 9.66 -25.04
C VAL A 17 43.69 8.45 -25.08
N VAL A 18 44.08 7.38 -25.75
CA VAL A 18 43.31 6.13 -25.82
C VAL A 18 43.13 5.53 -24.43
N ALA A 19 44.19 5.50 -23.61
CA ALA A 19 44.11 5.01 -22.21
C ALA A 19 43.15 5.84 -21.38
N TRP A 20 43.13 7.16 -21.53
CA TRP A 20 42.18 8.03 -20.82
C TRP A 20 40.73 7.79 -21.25
N PHE A 21 40.46 7.65 -22.54
CA PHE A 21 39.12 7.34 -23.04
C PHE A 21 38.65 5.97 -22.56
N SER A 22 39.52 4.96 -22.53
CA SER A 22 39.21 3.64 -22.01
C SER A 22 38.89 3.69 -20.51
N LEU A 23 39.71 4.44 -19.72
CA LEU A 23 39.46 4.63 -18.30
C LEU A 23 38.13 5.30 -18.04
N LEU A 24 37.83 6.40 -18.77
CA LEU A 24 36.56 7.11 -18.69
C LEU A 24 35.37 6.20 -19.03
N GLY A 25 35.51 5.41 -20.11
CA GLY A 25 34.46 4.47 -20.52
C GLY A 25 34.16 3.42 -19.45
N ILE A 26 35.20 2.82 -18.88
CA ILE A 26 35.05 1.85 -17.80
C ILE A 26 34.45 2.52 -16.55
N MET A 27 34.95 3.69 -16.17
CA MET A 27 34.44 4.44 -15.02
C MET A 27 32.96 4.79 -15.19
N LEU A 28 32.54 5.26 -16.37
CA LEU A 28 31.16 5.57 -16.65
C LEU A 28 30.28 4.31 -16.63
N GLY A 29 30.77 3.21 -17.19
CA GLY A 29 30.06 1.92 -17.19
C GLY A 29 29.84 1.41 -15.78
N VAL A 30 30.86 1.39 -14.95
CA VAL A 30 30.77 0.97 -13.53
C VAL A 30 29.87 1.92 -12.74
N ALA A 31 30.02 3.23 -12.90
CA ALA A 31 29.20 4.22 -12.23
C ALA A 31 27.72 4.05 -12.57
N THR A 32 27.39 3.85 -13.84
CA THR A 32 26.01 3.60 -14.29
C THR A 32 25.43 2.33 -13.65
N LEU A 33 26.22 1.27 -13.59
CA LEU A 33 25.80 0.01 -12.99
C LEU A 33 25.50 0.16 -11.50
N ILE A 34 26.36 0.87 -10.77
CA ILE A 34 26.17 1.16 -9.34
C ILE A 34 24.91 2.00 -9.13
N ILE A 35 24.69 3.04 -9.94
CA ILE A 35 23.52 3.90 -9.83
C ILE A 35 22.24 3.10 -10.08
N VAL A 36 22.19 2.31 -11.15
CA VAL A 36 21.02 1.49 -11.48
C VAL A 36 20.71 0.49 -10.36
N MET A 37 21.72 -0.20 -9.85
CA MET A 37 21.55 -1.15 -8.74
C MET A 37 21.07 -0.45 -7.47
N SER A 38 21.61 0.72 -7.15
CA SER A 38 21.21 1.49 -5.96
C SER A 38 19.77 1.97 -6.07
N VAL A 39 19.37 2.50 -7.22
CA VAL A 39 17.99 2.94 -7.47
C VAL A 39 17.03 1.75 -7.40
N MET A 40 17.38 0.62 -8.03
CA MET A 40 16.54 -0.57 -8.02
C MET A 40 16.37 -1.13 -6.59
N ASN A 41 17.43 -1.18 -5.80
CA ASN A 41 17.37 -1.64 -4.41
C ASN A 41 16.53 -0.69 -3.54
N GLY A 42 16.70 0.62 -3.68
CA GLY A 42 15.90 1.62 -2.97
C GLY A 42 14.43 1.54 -3.34
N PHE A 43 14.13 1.43 -4.64
CA PHE A 43 12.77 1.28 -5.14
C PHE A 43 12.09 0.01 -4.63
N ARG A 44 12.81 -1.14 -4.65
CA ARG A 44 12.30 -2.40 -4.13
C ARG A 44 11.99 -2.30 -2.62
N ALA A 45 12.89 -1.73 -1.83
CA ALA A 45 12.69 -1.57 -0.38
C ALA A 45 11.47 -0.67 -0.08
N GLU A 46 11.35 0.46 -0.79
CA GLU A 46 10.24 1.39 -0.62
C GLU A 46 8.89 0.78 -1.06
N LEU A 47 8.85 0.11 -2.21
CA LEU A 47 7.63 -0.54 -2.68
C LEU A 47 7.17 -1.65 -1.74
N LEU A 48 8.08 -2.53 -1.32
CA LEU A 48 7.74 -3.61 -0.40
C LEU A 48 7.22 -3.04 0.93
N GLY A 49 7.86 -2.01 1.47
CA GLY A 49 7.41 -1.35 2.69
C GLY A 49 6.00 -0.78 2.57
N ARG A 50 5.67 -0.13 1.47
CA ARG A 50 4.34 0.46 1.24
C ARG A 50 3.26 -0.57 0.93
N ILE A 51 3.56 -1.56 0.10
CA ILE A 51 2.57 -2.58 -0.30
C ILE A 51 2.26 -3.51 0.87
N LEU A 52 3.29 -4.02 1.53
CA LEU A 52 3.14 -4.96 2.64
C LEU A 52 2.67 -4.28 3.94
N GLY A 53 2.86 -2.98 4.08
CA GLY A 53 2.39 -2.23 5.24
C GLY A 53 0.87 -2.20 5.36
N LEU A 54 0.13 -2.09 4.26
CA LEU A 54 -1.33 -2.09 4.23
C LEU A 54 -1.91 -3.49 4.03
N ASN A 55 -1.28 -4.29 3.17
CA ASN A 55 -1.71 -5.66 2.89
C ASN A 55 -0.90 -6.64 3.73
N GLY A 56 -1.49 -7.77 4.08
CA GLY A 56 -0.76 -8.88 4.70
C GLY A 56 0.21 -9.53 3.70
N HIS A 57 1.24 -10.22 4.21
CA HIS A 57 2.12 -11.03 3.39
C HIS A 57 1.40 -12.28 2.83
N LEU A 58 0.41 -12.77 3.59
CA LEU A 58 -0.42 -13.91 3.25
C LEU A 58 -1.87 -13.57 3.54
N GLU A 59 -2.75 -14.03 2.67
CA GLU A 59 -4.20 -13.93 2.82
C GLU A 59 -4.78 -15.35 2.85
N ILE A 60 -5.64 -15.60 3.83
CA ILE A 60 -6.37 -16.86 3.96
C ILE A 60 -7.83 -16.56 3.74
N SER A 61 -8.39 -17.11 2.69
CA SER A 61 -9.79 -16.94 2.32
C SER A 61 -10.47 -18.29 2.14
N ALA A 62 -11.77 -18.35 2.36
CA ALA A 62 -12.54 -19.53 2.05
C ALA A 62 -12.76 -19.65 0.51
N PRO A 63 -12.72 -20.85 -0.06
CA PRO A 63 -12.96 -21.06 -1.50
C PRO A 63 -14.35 -20.58 -1.94
N ARG A 64 -15.30 -20.60 -1.03
CA ARG A 64 -16.69 -20.11 -1.25
C ARG A 64 -17.20 -19.42 0.02
N GLY A 65 -17.69 -18.20 -0.14
CA GLY A 65 -18.32 -17.44 0.96
C GLY A 65 -17.32 -16.87 1.99
N ASN A 66 -17.80 -16.70 3.20
CA ASN A 66 -16.99 -16.14 4.29
C ASN A 66 -16.32 -17.26 5.09
N LEU A 67 -15.16 -16.94 5.66
CA LEU A 67 -14.43 -17.82 6.55
C LEU A 67 -15.24 -17.92 7.88
N GLY A 68 -15.83 -19.08 8.15
CA GLY A 68 -16.39 -19.37 9.47
C GLY A 68 -15.28 -19.51 10.51
N ASN A 69 -15.58 -19.34 11.80
CA ASN A 69 -14.64 -19.53 12.91
C ASN A 69 -13.32 -18.75 12.74
N TYR A 70 -13.38 -17.58 12.09
CA TYR A 70 -12.19 -16.78 11.76
C TYR A 70 -11.36 -16.39 12.98
N ASP A 71 -11.98 -16.21 14.15
CA ASP A 71 -11.26 -15.89 15.39
C ASP A 71 -10.39 -17.06 15.91
N GLU A 72 -10.91 -18.30 15.83
CA GLU A 72 -10.14 -19.50 16.20
C GLU A 72 -8.99 -19.73 15.22
N ILE A 73 -9.26 -19.54 13.94
CA ILE A 73 -8.26 -19.65 12.89
C ILE A 73 -7.17 -18.59 13.11
N ALA A 74 -7.53 -17.34 13.37
CA ALA A 74 -6.57 -16.27 13.65
C ALA A 74 -5.72 -16.58 14.88
N LYS A 75 -6.32 -17.10 15.96
CA LYS A 75 -5.58 -17.54 17.16
C LYS A 75 -4.59 -18.65 16.81
N LYS A 76 -5.03 -19.69 16.09
CA LYS A 76 -4.16 -20.80 15.67
C LYS A 76 -3.01 -20.36 14.79
N ILE A 77 -3.24 -19.40 13.87
CA ILE A 77 -2.20 -18.86 13.00
C ILE A 77 -1.17 -18.06 13.79
N LYS A 78 -1.61 -17.29 14.80
CA LYS A 78 -0.71 -16.52 15.67
C LYS A 78 0.28 -17.38 16.46
N THR A 79 0.00 -18.68 16.67
CA THR A 79 0.93 -19.59 17.35
C THR A 79 2.03 -20.15 16.43
N LEU A 80 1.93 -19.94 15.12
CA LEU A 80 2.92 -20.44 14.18
C LEU A 80 4.21 -19.61 14.22
N PRO A 81 5.39 -20.25 14.15
CA PRO A 81 6.66 -19.52 14.14
C PRO A 81 6.75 -18.63 12.90
N GLY A 82 7.22 -17.39 13.08
CA GLY A 82 7.36 -16.42 11.99
C GLY A 82 6.10 -15.58 11.73
N VAL A 83 4.95 -15.88 12.32
CA VAL A 83 3.74 -15.06 12.23
C VAL A 83 3.77 -13.98 13.31
N ARG A 84 3.78 -12.72 12.90
CA ARG A 84 3.71 -11.57 13.82
C ARG A 84 2.27 -11.20 14.18
N THR A 85 1.40 -11.17 13.18
CA THR A 85 0.00 -10.75 13.34
C THR A 85 -0.90 -11.56 12.40
N ALA A 86 -2.09 -11.89 12.86
CA ALA A 86 -3.17 -12.43 12.05
C ALA A 86 -4.44 -11.65 12.38
N LEU A 87 -4.99 -10.96 11.40
CA LEU A 87 -6.09 -10.02 11.55
C LEU A 87 -7.25 -10.46 10.67
N PRO A 88 -8.45 -10.62 11.22
CA PRO A 88 -9.63 -10.85 10.42
C PRO A 88 -10.03 -9.57 9.67
N VAL A 89 -10.27 -9.69 8.37
CA VAL A 89 -10.67 -8.57 7.52
C VAL A 89 -11.87 -9.00 6.67
N VAL A 90 -12.86 -8.15 6.56
CA VAL A 90 -13.94 -8.28 5.59
C VAL A 90 -13.70 -7.31 4.46
N GLU A 91 -13.59 -7.80 3.24
CA GLU A 91 -13.34 -6.96 2.07
C GLU A 91 -14.50 -7.05 1.09
N GLY A 92 -14.89 -5.93 0.51
CA GLY A 92 -15.94 -5.86 -0.48
C GLY A 92 -15.77 -4.70 -1.45
N GLN A 93 -16.11 -4.96 -2.70
CA GLN A 93 -16.18 -3.92 -3.72
C GLN A 93 -17.55 -3.23 -3.64
N LEU A 94 -17.54 -1.91 -3.70
CA LEU A 94 -18.75 -1.12 -3.63
C LEU A 94 -18.58 0.23 -4.34
N LEU A 95 -19.69 0.90 -4.56
CA LEU A 95 -19.70 2.26 -5.06
C LEU A 95 -19.79 3.22 -3.87
N LEU A 96 -18.89 4.17 -3.82
CA LEU A 96 -18.86 5.25 -2.85
C LEU A 96 -19.51 6.47 -3.47
N SER A 97 -20.44 7.11 -2.78
CA SER A 97 -21.13 8.28 -3.30
C SER A 97 -21.22 9.38 -2.23
N ALA A 98 -20.80 10.57 -2.59
CA ALA A 98 -20.97 11.80 -1.81
C ALA A 98 -20.88 13.03 -2.72
N ASN A 99 -21.54 14.11 -2.37
CA ASN A 99 -21.47 15.40 -3.07
C ASN A 99 -21.59 15.30 -4.60
N LYS A 100 -22.55 14.48 -5.09
CA LYS A 100 -22.82 14.22 -6.53
C LYS A 100 -21.65 13.51 -7.26
N VAL A 101 -20.65 13.05 -6.55
CA VAL A 101 -19.55 12.25 -7.10
C VAL A 101 -19.75 10.79 -6.68
N SER A 102 -19.53 9.86 -7.62
CA SER A 102 -19.58 8.41 -7.33
C SER A 102 -18.34 7.74 -7.89
N ILE A 103 -17.69 6.90 -7.10
CA ILE A 103 -16.45 6.22 -7.46
C ILE A 103 -16.50 4.77 -6.95
N GLY A 104 -16.05 3.83 -7.78
CA GLY A 104 -15.82 2.46 -7.33
C GLY A 104 -14.67 2.41 -6.32
N GLY A 105 -14.84 1.60 -5.28
CA GLY A 105 -13.84 1.43 -4.24
C GLY A 105 -13.92 0.07 -3.57
N ILE A 106 -12.89 -0.22 -2.78
CA ILE A 106 -12.82 -1.41 -1.93
C ILE A 106 -12.98 -0.94 -0.49
N ALA A 107 -13.97 -1.46 0.21
CA ALA A 107 -14.11 -1.29 1.65
C ALA A 107 -13.51 -2.47 2.39
N ARG A 108 -12.77 -2.16 3.45
CA ARG A 108 -12.23 -3.15 4.39
C ARG A 108 -12.82 -2.92 5.76
N GLY A 109 -13.55 -3.91 6.26
CA GLY A 109 -14.02 -3.94 7.64
C GLY A 109 -12.97 -4.55 8.54
N MET A 110 -12.56 -3.81 9.54
CA MET A 110 -11.57 -4.21 10.55
C MET A 110 -12.05 -3.78 11.93
N ARG A 111 -11.60 -4.42 13.00
CA ARG A 111 -11.85 -3.98 14.36
C ARG A 111 -10.97 -2.76 14.69
N ALA A 112 -11.46 -1.85 15.54
CA ALA A 112 -10.68 -0.68 15.95
C ALA A 112 -9.37 -1.07 16.65
N GLU A 113 -9.38 -2.13 17.45
CA GLU A 113 -8.17 -2.68 18.09
C GLU A 113 -7.11 -3.12 17.07
N ASP A 114 -7.55 -3.74 15.96
CA ASP A 114 -6.67 -4.20 14.89
C ASP A 114 -6.09 -3.02 14.08
N ILE A 115 -6.86 -1.94 13.93
CA ILE A 115 -6.38 -0.70 13.30
C ILE A 115 -5.34 -0.03 14.20
N ARG A 116 -5.58 0.05 15.52
CA ARG A 116 -4.63 0.60 16.48
C ARG A 116 -3.33 -0.21 16.53
N ALA A 117 -3.40 -1.53 16.39
CA ALA A 117 -2.24 -2.41 16.34
C ALA A 117 -1.40 -2.25 15.05
N LYS A 118 -1.98 -1.69 13.98
CA LYS A 118 -1.27 -1.37 12.74
C LYS A 118 -0.75 0.06 12.77
N THR A 119 0.46 0.25 13.23
CA THR A 119 1.16 1.54 13.35
C THR A 119 1.03 2.39 12.07
N LEU A 120 1.19 1.77 10.90
CA LEU A 120 1.09 2.46 9.62
C LEU A 120 -0.30 3.08 9.37
N LEU A 121 -1.37 2.43 9.82
CA LEU A 121 -2.73 2.97 9.69
C LEU A 121 -3.00 3.99 10.78
N PHE A 122 -2.64 3.70 12.02
CA PHE A 122 -2.90 4.55 13.16
C PHE A 122 -2.14 5.88 13.08
N ASP A 123 -0.85 5.83 12.83
CA ASP A 123 0.01 7.02 12.67
C ASP A 123 -0.29 7.79 11.37
N GLY A 124 -0.96 7.13 10.42
CA GLY A 124 -1.41 7.73 9.17
C GLY A 124 -2.67 8.59 9.29
N ILE A 125 -3.37 8.57 10.43
CA ILE A 125 -4.58 9.39 10.66
C ILE A 125 -4.16 10.86 10.74
N ARG A 126 -4.63 11.65 9.78
CA ARG A 126 -4.31 13.08 9.71
C ARG A 126 -5.37 13.99 10.31
N ALA A 127 -6.60 13.51 10.38
CA ALA A 127 -7.75 14.24 10.90
C ALA A 127 -8.78 13.24 11.42
N GLY A 128 -9.50 13.61 12.49
CA GLY A 128 -10.45 12.73 13.16
C GLY A 128 -9.78 11.81 14.20
N SER A 129 -10.57 10.91 14.76
CA SER A 129 -10.11 9.91 15.73
C SER A 129 -10.79 8.57 15.46
N LEU A 130 -10.32 7.51 16.11
CA LEU A 130 -11.00 6.19 16.11
C LEU A 130 -12.06 6.07 17.22
N ASP A 131 -12.37 7.17 17.91
CA ASP A 131 -13.39 7.17 18.95
C ASP A 131 -14.76 6.94 18.33
N GLY A 132 -15.49 5.96 18.83
CA GLY A 132 -16.77 5.56 18.24
C GLY A 132 -16.70 4.76 16.94
N PHE A 133 -15.50 4.43 16.43
CA PHE A 133 -15.37 3.59 15.23
C PHE A 133 -16.05 2.23 15.38
N ASP A 134 -16.03 1.64 16.56
CA ASP A 134 -16.67 0.36 16.88
C ASP A 134 -18.21 0.43 16.88
N THR A 135 -18.81 1.62 16.87
CA THR A 135 -20.28 1.77 16.74
C THR A 135 -20.80 1.37 15.35
N GLY A 136 -19.91 1.13 14.40
CA GLY A 136 -20.24 0.71 13.03
C GLY A 136 -20.89 1.82 12.19
N THR A 137 -20.71 3.08 12.58
CA THR A 137 -21.20 4.27 11.86
C THR A 137 -20.07 5.10 11.27
N GLY A 138 -18.84 4.92 11.76
CA GLY A 138 -17.65 5.62 11.29
C GLY A 138 -16.96 4.92 10.13
N VAL A 139 -16.27 5.70 9.28
CA VAL A 139 -15.42 5.19 8.20
C VAL A 139 -14.14 6.01 8.08
N MET A 140 -13.03 5.32 7.90
CA MET A 140 -11.74 5.94 7.61
C MET A 140 -11.53 5.94 6.09
N ILE A 141 -11.19 7.10 5.54
CA ILE A 141 -10.94 7.27 4.10
C ILE A 141 -9.56 7.88 3.84
N GLY A 142 -8.99 7.57 2.69
CA GLY A 142 -7.72 8.18 2.31
C GLY A 142 -7.86 9.68 2.01
N SER A 143 -6.84 10.47 2.34
CA SER A 143 -6.82 11.92 2.13
C SER A 143 -7.05 12.35 0.68
N ARG A 144 -6.63 11.54 -0.30
CA ARG A 144 -6.92 11.81 -1.73
C ARG A 144 -8.40 11.62 -2.04
N MET A 145 -9.04 10.61 -1.44
CA MET A 145 -10.46 10.36 -1.58
C MET A 145 -11.28 11.47 -0.91
N ALA A 146 -10.91 11.87 0.32
CA ALA A 146 -11.54 13.00 1.00
C ALA A 146 -11.54 14.27 0.15
N ARG A 147 -10.39 14.61 -0.46
CA ARG A 147 -10.30 15.76 -1.38
C ARG A 147 -11.18 15.61 -2.62
N ARG A 148 -11.22 14.42 -3.21
CA ARG A 148 -11.99 14.17 -4.43
C ARG A 148 -13.50 14.27 -4.21
N PHE A 149 -13.97 13.86 -3.04
CA PHE A 149 -15.38 13.99 -2.63
C PHE A 149 -15.70 15.28 -1.91
N HIS A 150 -14.69 16.16 -1.64
CA HIS A 150 -14.82 17.36 -0.82
C HIS A 150 -15.41 17.07 0.56
N LEU A 151 -14.96 15.98 1.20
CA LEU A 151 -15.40 15.54 2.51
C LEU A 151 -14.46 16.02 3.62
N ARG A 152 -15.06 16.34 4.76
CA ARG A 152 -14.41 16.65 6.04
C ARG A 152 -14.80 15.61 7.07
N VAL A 153 -14.11 15.61 8.21
CA VAL A 153 -14.50 14.79 9.36
C VAL A 153 -15.91 15.13 9.80
N GLY A 154 -16.75 14.13 9.97
CA GLY A 154 -18.19 14.28 10.29
C GLY A 154 -19.12 14.26 9.09
N ASP A 155 -18.62 14.44 7.87
CA ASP A 155 -19.46 14.37 6.67
C ASP A 155 -19.90 12.93 6.34
N LYS A 156 -21.00 12.83 5.59
CA LYS A 156 -21.58 11.55 5.22
C LYS A 156 -21.02 11.02 3.89
N LEU A 157 -20.61 9.76 3.89
CA LEU A 157 -20.23 9.01 2.71
C LEU A 157 -21.16 7.79 2.56
N THR A 158 -21.83 7.68 1.43
CA THR A 158 -22.77 6.59 1.15
C THR A 158 -22.06 5.44 0.45
N PHE A 159 -22.22 4.26 1.01
CA PHE A 159 -21.74 2.99 0.46
C PHE A 159 -22.91 2.31 -0.25
N ILE A 160 -22.71 1.95 -1.49
CA ILE A 160 -23.70 1.27 -2.34
C ILE A 160 -23.12 -0.08 -2.74
N ALA A 161 -23.66 -1.15 -2.19
CA ALA A 161 -23.24 -2.51 -2.54
C ALA A 161 -23.93 -2.98 -3.82
N PRO A 162 -23.17 -3.44 -4.84
CA PRO A 162 -23.74 -3.90 -6.10
C PRO A 162 -24.59 -5.18 -5.93
N ARG A 163 -24.24 -6.02 -4.95
CA ARG A 163 -25.06 -7.17 -4.57
C ARG A 163 -26.18 -6.71 -3.64
N GLY A 164 -27.33 -6.41 -4.24
CA GLY A 164 -28.51 -5.99 -3.52
C GLY A 164 -29.34 -7.16 -2.96
N THR A 165 -30.45 -6.82 -2.34
CA THR A 165 -31.50 -7.77 -1.95
C THR A 165 -32.46 -7.95 -3.12
N THR A 166 -32.73 -9.18 -3.47
CA THR A 166 -33.80 -9.50 -4.48
C THR A 166 -35.13 -9.22 -3.83
N THR A 167 -35.91 -8.34 -4.45
CA THR A 167 -37.25 -7.98 -4.04
C THR A 167 -38.23 -8.42 -5.15
N ALA A 168 -39.53 -8.42 -4.87
CA ALA A 168 -40.56 -8.73 -5.87
C ALA A 168 -40.53 -7.79 -7.10
N PHE A 169 -39.91 -6.60 -6.96
CA PHE A 169 -39.75 -5.59 -8.03
C PHE A 169 -38.37 -5.56 -8.66
N GLY A 170 -37.52 -6.54 -8.36
CA GLY A 170 -36.12 -6.60 -8.85
C GLY A 170 -35.07 -6.51 -7.76
N THR A 171 -33.81 -6.46 -8.17
CA THR A 171 -32.66 -6.36 -7.22
C THR A 171 -32.42 -4.90 -6.86
N MET A 172 -32.64 -4.54 -5.61
CA MET A 172 -32.33 -3.20 -5.10
C MET A 172 -30.94 -3.20 -4.43
N PRO A 173 -30.04 -2.27 -4.79
CA PRO A 173 -28.74 -2.16 -4.16
C PRO A 173 -28.88 -1.77 -2.67
N ARG A 174 -28.05 -2.35 -1.81
CA ARG A 174 -28.00 -1.94 -0.40
C ARG A 174 -27.20 -0.66 -0.28
N MET A 175 -27.78 0.35 0.33
CA MET A 175 -27.14 1.63 0.61
C MET A 175 -27.05 1.84 2.11
N LYS A 176 -25.88 2.28 2.58
CA LYS A 176 -25.66 2.69 3.97
C LYS A 176 -24.76 3.92 4.00
N ALA A 177 -25.13 4.91 4.77
CA ALA A 177 -24.32 6.11 5.00
C ALA A 177 -23.45 5.91 6.24
N TYR A 178 -22.21 6.36 6.14
CA TYR A 178 -21.23 6.36 7.22
C TYR A 178 -20.70 7.78 7.40
N HIS A 179 -20.20 8.09 8.58
CA HIS A 179 -19.53 9.36 8.88
C HIS A 179 -18.00 9.19 8.74
N VAL A 180 -17.36 10.15 8.09
CA VAL A 180 -15.89 10.19 7.90
C VAL A 180 -15.20 10.61 9.18
#